data_66fbf3aac6e6d11799ea94050ffe1fd3
#
_entry.id   66fbf3aac6e6d11799ea94050ffe1fd3
#
_cell.length_a   1.000
_cell.length_b   1.000
_cell.length_c   1.000
_cell.angle_alpha   90.00
_cell.angle_beta   90.00
_cell.angle_gamma   90.00
#
_symmetry.space_group_name_H-M   'P 1'
#
loop_
_entity.id
_entity.type
_entity.pdbx_description
1 polymer ?
#
loop_
_entity_poly.entity_id
_entity_poly.type
_entity_poly.pdbx_seq_one_letter_code
_entity_poly.pdbx_strand_id
1 'polypeptide(L)'
;MYTGRSRKKQEGAVAITVALSMIILLGIAALAIDIGNLLVARNEIQNAADAAAMAGAGCLIRRAECGNPAASQPDWTTAQATASAFSTATTTNKVQGAYVQVGTAATGYWNATGTPYGLESLPFTPGANDLPAVQVTIRKDGSNANGAVPVFLGKIFGAQILKASAVATAVLSTPGNVGPGGLFPLAISQCLYDNYWDSSTESPKTAPNSGVVPGFSWPNQIAGQPYIFQIGSAYHYGACSSGQWTTFNTDDNSAGYAKTLLTSGNPNTLSIGASPGTWIQTGTENTLFNGTATCSAAGNGQCAWVTMPVVNDPSTSGFQIVVAFACLHILNAQNGSQPYVLVQMTNDMSHCETPNSGGVGPNFGAYTPPRLVQ
;
A
#
# COMPACT_ATOMS: atom_id res chain seq x y z
N MET A 1 3.55 17.92 -95.39
CA MET A 1 2.48 18.53 -94.54
C MET A 1 2.68 18.05 -93.14
N TYR A 2 3.30 18.83 -92.25
CA TYR A 2 3.47 18.51 -90.83
C TYR A 2 2.39 19.19 -90.02
N THR A 3 1.43 18.46 -89.52
CA THR A 3 0.41 18.97 -88.58
C THR A 3 0.97 19.11 -87.21
N GLY A 4 1.29 20.33 -86.79
CA GLY A 4 1.71 20.66 -85.42
C GLY A 4 0.53 20.43 -84.47
N ARG A 5 0.68 19.42 -83.60
CA ARG A 5 -0.26 19.14 -82.51
C ARG A 5 -0.01 20.20 -81.42
N SER A 6 -0.93 21.13 -81.29
CA SER A 6 -0.92 22.10 -80.16
C SER A 6 -1.02 21.36 -78.85
N ARG A 7 0.02 21.38 -78.07
CA ARG A 7 -0.02 20.97 -76.67
C ARG A 7 -0.80 22.01 -75.87
N LYS A 8 -2.07 21.68 -75.55
CA LYS A 8 -2.85 22.49 -74.63
C LYS A 8 -2.10 22.49 -73.29
N LYS A 9 -1.78 23.65 -72.81
CA LYS A 9 -1.11 23.83 -71.49
C LYS A 9 -2.07 23.33 -70.42
N GLN A 10 -1.71 22.22 -69.72
CA GLN A 10 -2.39 21.61 -68.54
C GLN A 10 -1.96 22.24 -67.24
N GLU A 11 -1.32 23.39 -67.25
CA GLU A 11 -0.71 24.03 -66.09
C GLU A 11 -1.71 24.39 -64.97
N GLY A 12 -2.96 24.68 -65.29
CA GLY A 12 -4.00 24.98 -64.29
C GLY A 12 -4.56 23.79 -63.53
N ALA A 13 -4.65 22.60 -64.16
CA ALA A 13 -5.20 21.41 -63.52
C ALA A 13 -4.28 20.85 -62.41
N VAL A 14 -2.96 20.91 -62.61
CA VAL A 14 -1.97 20.48 -61.62
C VAL A 14 -2.00 21.37 -60.37
N ALA A 15 -2.11 22.68 -60.55
CA ALA A 15 -2.19 23.61 -59.42
C ALA A 15 -3.41 23.37 -58.53
N ILE A 16 -4.57 23.06 -59.13
CA ILE A 16 -5.78 22.74 -58.37
C ILE A 16 -5.65 21.42 -57.63
N THR A 17 -5.07 20.39 -58.28
CA THR A 17 -4.85 19.08 -57.62
C THR A 17 -3.86 19.19 -56.45
N VAL A 18 -2.78 19.94 -56.60
CA VAL A 18 -1.80 20.20 -55.56
C VAL A 18 -2.43 20.97 -54.38
N ALA A 19 -3.21 22.00 -54.66
CA ALA A 19 -3.91 22.78 -53.65
C ALA A 19 -4.90 21.92 -52.84
N LEU A 20 -5.70 21.07 -53.50
CA LEU A 20 -6.61 20.14 -52.80
C LEU A 20 -5.86 19.10 -51.97
N SER A 21 -4.80 18.52 -52.52
CA SER A 21 -3.96 17.57 -51.77
C SER A 21 -3.34 18.21 -50.54
N MET A 22 -2.89 19.46 -50.65
CA MET A 22 -2.29 20.22 -49.55
C MET A 22 -3.30 20.49 -48.41
N ILE A 23 -4.55 20.82 -48.74
CA ILE A 23 -5.64 21.01 -47.79
C ILE A 23 -5.92 19.70 -47.02
N ILE A 24 -5.99 18.57 -47.75
CA ILE A 24 -6.21 17.25 -47.14
C ILE A 24 -5.07 16.89 -46.21
N LEU A 25 -3.81 17.06 -46.63
CA LEU A 25 -2.65 16.76 -45.84
C LEU A 25 -2.58 17.65 -44.58
N LEU A 26 -2.87 18.93 -44.69
CA LEU A 26 -2.96 19.85 -43.56
C LEU A 26 -4.09 19.45 -42.60
N GLY A 27 -5.25 19.00 -43.11
CA GLY A 27 -6.33 18.48 -42.28
C GLY A 27 -5.95 17.25 -41.49
N ILE A 28 -5.23 16.29 -42.09
CA ILE A 28 -4.72 15.09 -41.40
C ILE A 28 -3.66 15.48 -40.35
N ALA A 29 -2.75 16.37 -40.68
CA ALA A 29 -1.74 16.87 -39.75
C ALA A 29 -2.38 17.59 -38.56
N ALA A 30 -3.39 18.41 -38.79
CA ALA A 30 -4.15 19.08 -37.74
C ALA A 30 -4.82 18.10 -36.79
N LEU A 31 -5.47 17.06 -37.32
CA LEU A 31 -6.10 16.02 -36.53
C LEU A 31 -5.08 15.24 -35.70
N ALA A 32 -3.93 14.92 -36.28
CA ALA A 32 -2.85 14.21 -35.57
C ALA A 32 -2.32 15.02 -34.39
N ILE A 33 -2.17 16.34 -34.53
CA ILE A 33 -1.71 17.23 -33.44
C ILE A 33 -2.77 17.28 -32.33
N ASP A 34 -4.04 17.46 -32.64
CA ASP A 34 -5.12 17.58 -31.66
C ASP A 34 -5.35 16.24 -30.92
N ILE A 35 -5.26 15.09 -31.60
CA ILE A 35 -5.33 13.77 -31.01
C ILE A 35 -4.09 13.55 -30.11
N GLY A 36 -2.89 13.90 -30.56
CA GLY A 36 -1.68 13.80 -29.74
C GLY A 36 -1.80 14.61 -28.47
N ASN A 37 -2.28 15.84 -28.53
CA ASN A 37 -2.54 16.69 -27.37
C ASN A 37 -3.59 16.08 -26.40
N LEU A 38 -4.66 15.48 -26.94
CA LEU A 38 -5.65 14.78 -26.12
C LEU A 38 -5.06 13.56 -25.39
N LEU A 39 -4.21 12.79 -26.05
CA LEU A 39 -3.56 11.62 -25.44
C LEU A 39 -2.58 12.02 -24.32
N VAL A 40 -1.81 13.09 -24.53
CA VAL A 40 -0.97 13.65 -23.47
C VAL A 40 -1.81 14.09 -22.28
N ALA A 41 -2.87 14.87 -22.52
CA ALA A 41 -3.76 15.31 -21.47
C ALA A 41 -4.40 14.14 -20.69
N ARG A 42 -4.80 13.07 -21.39
CA ARG A 42 -5.36 11.86 -20.75
C ARG A 42 -4.34 11.18 -19.83
N ASN A 43 -3.10 11.01 -20.28
CA ASN A 43 -2.05 10.40 -19.47
C ASN A 43 -1.75 11.24 -18.22
N GLU A 44 -1.68 12.56 -18.36
CA GLU A 44 -1.43 13.47 -17.26
C GLU A 44 -2.60 13.47 -16.25
N ILE A 45 -3.85 13.44 -16.72
CA ILE A 45 -5.05 13.34 -15.88
C ILE A 45 -5.06 12.00 -15.12
N GLN A 46 -4.69 10.90 -15.80
CA GLN A 46 -4.61 9.59 -15.17
C GLN A 46 -3.56 9.59 -14.04
N ASN A 47 -2.35 10.08 -14.32
CA ASN A 47 -1.31 10.18 -13.31
C ASN A 47 -1.75 11.04 -12.11
N ALA A 48 -2.49 12.11 -12.35
CA ALA A 48 -3.01 12.96 -11.30
C ALA A 48 -4.10 12.25 -10.45
N ALA A 49 -4.98 11.48 -11.11
CA ALA A 49 -6.00 10.69 -10.42
C ALA A 49 -5.38 9.56 -9.58
N ASP A 50 -4.41 8.84 -10.15
CA ASP A 50 -3.66 7.78 -9.49
C ASP A 50 -2.98 8.30 -8.23
N ALA A 51 -2.26 9.41 -8.33
CA ALA A 51 -1.56 10.00 -7.22
C ALA A 51 -2.51 10.49 -6.11
N ALA A 52 -3.65 11.09 -6.48
CA ALA A 52 -4.65 11.53 -5.52
C ALA A 52 -5.36 10.35 -4.83
N ALA A 53 -5.68 9.28 -5.57
CA ALA A 53 -6.28 8.08 -5.01
C ALA A 53 -5.32 7.39 -4.03
N MET A 54 -4.05 7.25 -4.39
CA MET A 54 -3.03 6.67 -3.51
C MET A 54 -2.79 7.51 -2.26
N ALA A 55 -2.74 8.83 -2.38
CA ALA A 55 -2.60 9.72 -1.23
C ALA A 55 -3.79 9.57 -0.27
N GLY A 56 -5.02 9.51 -0.78
CA GLY A 56 -6.20 9.26 0.02
C GLY A 56 -6.19 7.88 0.67
N ALA A 57 -5.87 6.83 -0.09
CA ALA A 57 -5.83 5.47 0.43
C ALA A 57 -4.77 5.29 1.54
N GLY A 58 -3.66 6.01 1.47
CA GLY A 58 -2.65 6.06 2.53
C GLY A 58 -3.17 6.62 3.86
N CYS A 59 -4.29 7.34 3.85
CA CYS A 59 -4.90 7.91 5.06
C CYS A 59 -6.16 7.16 5.54
N LEU A 60 -6.50 6.01 4.94
CA LEU A 60 -7.58 5.15 5.42
C LEU A 60 -7.30 4.55 6.79
N ILE A 61 -6.04 4.26 7.07
CA ILE A 61 -5.57 3.72 8.34
C ILE A 61 -4.69 4.78 9.01
N ARG A 62 -4.61 4.73 10.33
CA ARG A 62 -3.87 5.67 11.16
C ARG A 62 -2.44 5.89 10.64
N ARG A 63 -2.15 7.14 10.30
CA ARG A 63 -0.84 7.58 9.83
C ARG A 63 -0.58 9.00 10.35
N ALA A 64 0.58 9.24 10.92
CA ALA A 64 0.93 10.53 11.54
C ALA A 64 0.81 11.70 10.55
N GLU A 65 1.17 11.50 9.30
CA GLU A 65 1.12 12.54 8.26
C GLU A 65 -0.32 12.93 7.86
N CYS A 66 -1.30 12.10 8.18
CA CYS A 66 -2.72 12.36 7.89
C CYS A 66 -3.42 13.19 8.97
N GLY A 67 -2.76 13.52 10.07
CA GLY A 67 -3.15 14.57 11.02
C GLY A 67 -4.27 14.24 12.01
N ASN A 68 -4.89 13.04 11.99
CA ASN A 68 -5.90 12.67 12.97
C ASN A 68 -5.74 11.23 13.48
N PRO A 69 -4.91 11.00 14.50
CA PRO A 69 -4.61 9.65 14.98
C PRO A 69 -5.74 9.00 15.82
N ALA A 70 -6.82 9.70 16.12
CA ALA A 70 -7.87 9.24 17.04
C ALA A 70 -9.16 8.75 16.34
N ALA A 71 -9.27 8.90 15.03
CA ALA A 71 -10.45 8.49 14.28
C ALA A 71 -10.62 6.95 14.27
N SER A 72 -11.87 6.51 14.19
CA SER A 72 -12.18 5.11 13.89
C SER A 72 -11.60 4.73 12.52
N GLN A 73 -11.20 3.48 12.37
CA GLN A 73 -10.61 2.99 11.13
C GLN A 73 -11.57 2.05 10.41
N PRO A 74 -11.66 2.11 9.08
CA PRO A 74 -10.97 3.07 8.19
C PRO A 74 -11.43 4.52 8.39
N ASP A 75 -10.51 5.49 8.34
CA ASP A 75 -10.83 6.92 8.43
C ASP A 75 -11.24 7.48 7.07
N TRP A 76 -12.49 7.27 6.75
CA TRP A 76 -13.08 7.68 5.47
C TRP A 76 -13.02 9.19 5.23
N THR A 77 -13.22 9.97 6.28
CA THR A 77 -13.27 11.43 6.20
C THR A 77 -11.90 12.01 5.88
N THR A 78 -10.87 11.57 6.60
CA THR A 78 -9.50 12.04 6.37
C THR A 78 -8.99 11.56 5.01
N ALA A 79 -9.27 10.33 4.63
CA ALA A 79 -8.89 9.77 3.33
C ALA A 79 -9.53 10.56 2.18
N GLN A 80 -10.83 10.84 2.25
CA GLN A 80 -11.54 11.64 1.25
C GLN A 80 -11.02 13.08 1.19
N ALA A 81 -10.79 13.71 2.34
CA ALA A 81 -10.25 15.07 2.42
C ALA A 81 -8.84 15.15 1.82
N THR A 82 -7.97 14.16 2.13
CA THR A 82 -6.60 14.09 1.59
C THR A 82 -6.61 13.91 0.07
N ALA A 83 -7.42 12.97 -0.45
CA ALA A 83 -7.57 12.79 -1.89
C ALA A 83 -8.06 14.06 -2.58
N SER A 84 -9.04 14.75 -2.00
CA SER A 84 -9.60 15.99 -2.53
C SER A 84 -8.59 17.14 -2.48
N ALA A 85 -7.84 17.28 -1.39
CA ALA A 85 -6.84 18.31 -1.20
C ALA A 85 -5.59 18.09 -2.08
N PHE A 86 -5.30 16.86 -2.49
CA PHE A 86 -4.12 16.55 -3.30
C PHE A 86 -4.08 17.32 -4.61
N SER A 87 -5.24 17.69 -5.14
CA SER A 87 -5.37 18.49 -6.36
C SER A 87 -5.06 19.97 -6.16
N THR A 88 -5.28 20.49 -4.93
CA THR A 88 -5.01 21.89 -4.59
C THR A 88 -3.61 22.08 -4.00
N ALA A 89 -2.96 20.99 -3.59
CA ALA A 89 -1.59 21.03 -3.12
C ALA A 89 -0.63 21.33 -4.29
N THR A 90 -0.24 22.45 -4.33
CA THR A 90 0.60 23.37 -5.08
C THR A 90 1.76 22.80 -5.92
N THR A 91 2.05 21.50 -6.00
CA THR A 91 3.36 21.11 -6.54
C THR A 91 3.39 20.03 -7.62
N THR A 92 2.42 19.14 -7.74
CA THR A 92 2.59 17.92 -8.55
C THR A 92 1.52 17.61 -9.59
N ASN A 93 0.26 18.00 -9.37
CA ASN A 93 -0.82 17.63 -10.29
C ASN A 93 -1.07 18.65 -11.38
N LYS A 94 -0.15 18.73 -12.33
CA LYS A 94 -0.30 19.57 -13.51
C LYS A 94 -0.73 18.75 -14.71
N VAL A 95 -1.75 19.22 -15.41
CA VAL A 95 -2.18 18.72 -16.71
C VAL A 95 -2.02 19.86 -17.70
N GLN A 96 -1.23 19.66 -18.73
CA GLN A 96 -0.89 20.72 -19.71
C GLN A 96 -0.35 21.99 -19.04
N GLY A 97 0.46 21.83 -18.01
CA GLY A 97 1.07 22.92 -17.25
C GLY A 97 0.16 23.63 -16.24
N ALA A 98 -1.12 23.31 -16.17
CA ALA A 98 -2.08 23.86 -15.20
C ALA A 98 -2.40 22.88 -14.09
N TYR A 99 -2.62 23.37 -12.86
CA TYR A 99 -3.12 22.55 -11.76
C TYR A 99 -4.54 22.08 -12.03
N VAL A 100 -4.83 20.83 -11.71
CA VAL A 100 -6.18 20.27 -11.82
C VAL A 100 -6.78 19.98 -10.46
N GLN A 101 -8.08 20.15 -10.36
CA GLN A 101 -8.87 19.84 -9.17
C GLN A 101 -9.48 18.45 -9.31
N VAL A 102 -9.53 17.71 -8.21
CA VAL A 102 -10.32 16.48 -8.12
C VAL A 102 -11.79 16.85 -8.28
N GLY A 103 -12.45 16.20 -9.24
CA GLY A 103 -13.88 16.40 -9.46
C GLY A 103 -14.71 15.73 -8.39
N THR A 104 -14.38 14.47 -8.09
CA THR A 104 -14.98 13.69 -7.00
C THR A 104 -13.94 12.80 -6.36
N ALA A 105 -13.96 12.73 -5.02
CA ALA A 105 -13.28 11.72 -4.24
C ALA A 105 -14.36 10.95 -3.47
N ALA A 106 -14.46 9.65 -3.71
CA ALA A 106 -15.39 8.75 -3.05
C ALA A 106 -14.62 7.71 -2.23
N THR A 107 -15.17 7.36 -1.08
CA THR A 107 -14.62 6.34 -0.18
C THR A 107 -15.62 5.21 0.00
N GLY A 108 -15.12 4.00 0.19
CA GLY A 108 -15.93 2.81 0.36
C GLY A 108 -15.09 1.56 0.32
N TYR A 109 -15.70 0.44 0.03
CA TYR A 109 -15.01 -0.83 -0.11
C TYR A 109 -14.90 -1.22 -1.58
N TRP A 110 -13.73 -1.67 -2.00
CA TRP A 110 -13.50 -2.18 -3.34
C TRP A 110 -13.69 -3.68 -3.38
N ASN A 111 -14.69 -4.12 -4.12
CA ASN A 111 -14.93 -5.53 -4.39
C ASN A 111 -14.22 -5.93 -5.68
N ALA A 112 -13.12 -6.66 -5.55
CA ALA A 112 -12.29 -7.08 -6.70
C ALA A 112 -12.76 -8.40 -7.34
N THR A 113 -13.58 -9.19 -6.66
CA THR A 113 -13.90 -10.58 -7.04
C THR A 113 -15.40 -10.85 -7.12
N GLY A 114 -16.24 -9.97 -6.57
CA GLY A 114 -17.67 -10.18 -6.41
C GLY A 114 -18.52 -9.54 -7.50
N THR A 115 -19.83 -9.61 -7.25
CA THR A 115 -20.85 -8.93 -8.05
C THR A 115 -21.67 -8.06 -7.09
N PRO A 116 -21.67 -6.73 -7.27
CA PRO A 116 -21.00 -6.00 -8.34
C PRO A 116 -19.48 -5.89 -8.16
N TYR A 117 -18.73 -5.79 -9.27
CA TYR A 117 -17.33 -5.44 -9.27
C TYR A 117 -17.18 -3.92 -9.18
N GLY A 118 -16.32 -3.43 -8.29
CA GLY A 118 -16.05 -2.00 -8.17
C GLY A 118 -16.15 -1.46 -6.75
N LEU A 119 -16.28 -0.12 -6.64
CA LEU A 119 -16.40 0.58 -5.37
C LEU A 119 -17.83 0.51 -4.86
N GLU A 120 -18.01 -0.05 -3.66
CA GLU A 120 -19.27 -0.07 -2.92
C GLU A 120 -19.29 1.06 -1.89
N SER A 121 -20.29 1.95 -2.05
CA SER A 121 -20.41 3.15 -1.21
C SER A 121 -20.95 2.82 0.17
N LEU A 122 -20.51 3.60 1.16
CA LEU A 122 -21.00 3.50 2.54
C LEU A 122 -22.46 4.01 2.66
N PRO A 123 -23.28 3.43 3.58
CA PRO A 123 -22.95 2.36 4.52
C PRO A 123 -22.97 0.98 3.87
N PHE A 124 -21.93 0.18 4.15
CA PHE A 124 -21.74 -1.16 3.59
C PHE A 124 -21.12 -2.07 4.65
N THR A 125 -21.50 -3.34 4.71
CA THR A 125 -20.89 -4.34 5.59
C THR A 125 -19.90 -5.17 4.76
N PRO A 126 -18.59 -4.99 4.95
CA PRO A 126 -17.60 -5.65 4.11
C PRO A 126 -17.53 -7.15 4.38
N GLY A 127 -17.32 -7.93 3.33
CA GLY A 127 -16.87 -9.32 3.38
C GLY A 127 -15.34 -9.40 3.34
N ALA A 128 -14.82 -10.62 3.42
CA ALA A 128 -13.37 -10.88 3.51
C ALA A 128 -12.53 -10.36 2.31
N ASN A 129 -13.18 -10.14 1.15
CA ASN A 129 -12.50 -9.68 -0.08
C ASN A 129 -12.78 -8.22 -0.41
N ASP A 130 -13.47 -7.51 0.47
CA ASP A 130 -13.80 -6.10 0.29
C ASP A 130 -12.73 -5.25 0.96
N LEU A 131 -12.00 -4.50 0.17
CA LEU A 131 -10.85 -3.73 0.62
C LEU A 131 -11.22 -2.26 0.79
N PRO A 132 -10.83 -1.61 1.90
CA PRO A 132 -10.97 -0.17 2.03
C PRO A 132 -10.32 0.56 0.85
N ALA A 133 -11.06 1.49 0.26
CA ALA A 133 -10.69 2.11 -1.00
C ALA A 133 -11.02 3.60 -1.08
N VAL A 134 -10.24 4.29 -1.88
CA VAL A 134 -10.50 5.67 -2.30
C VAL A 134 -10.51 5.72 -3.82
N GLN A 135 -11.62 6.19 -4.40
CA GLN A 135 -11.76 6.41 -5.83
C GLN A 135 -11.77 7.90 -6.13
N VAL A 136 -10.96 8.31 -7.06
CA VAL A 136 -10.83 9.69 -7.51
C VAL A 136 -11.20 9.81 -8.97
N THR A 137 -12.01 10.82 -9.29
CA THR A 137 -12.31 11.19 -10.67
C THR A 137 -11.83 12.60 -10.95
N ILE A 138 -11.01 12.76 -12.00
CA ILE A 138 -10.58 14.05 -12.51
C ILE A 138 -11.16 14.23 -13.91
N ARG A 139 -11.73 15.40 -14.16
CA ARG A 139 -12.34 15.73 -15.48
C ARG A 139 -11.74 17.01 -16.01
N LYS A 140 -11.51 17.02 -17.30
CA LYS A 140 -11.12 18.19 -18.10
C LYS A 140 -12.04 18.23 -19.34
N ASP A 141 -13.31 18.53 -19.09
CA ASP A 141 -14.42 18.45 -20.07
C ASP A 141 -15.15 19.78 -20.28
N GLY A 142 -14.70 20.84 -19.60
CA GLY A 142 -15.29 22.17 -19.64
C GLY A 142 -16.47 22.36 -18.68
N SER A 143 -16.86 21.35 -17.91
CA SER A 143 -17.96 21.46 -16.93
C SER A 143 -17.52 21.94 -15.56
N ASN A 144 -16.20 22.04 -15.32
CA ASN A 144 -15.61 22.40 -14.03
C ASN A 144 -14.43 23.38 -14.19
N ALA A 145 -13.81 23.75 -13.07
CA ALA A 145 -12.70 24.71 -13.02
C ALA A 145 -11.44 24.24 -13.79
N ASN A 146 -11.32 22.93 -14.10
CA ASN A 146 -10.20 22.39 -14.87
C ASN A 146 -10.27 22.78 -16.36
N GLY A 147 -11.42 23.30 -16.80
CA GLY A 147 -11.67 23.62 -18.21
C GLY A 147 -11.74 22.37 -19.10
N ALA A 148 -11.53 22.55 -20.38
CA ALA A 148 -11.46 21.49 -21.39
C ALA A 148 -10.04 21.36 -21.94
N VAL A 149 -9.76 20.27 -22.64
CA VAL A 149 -8.53 20.12 -23.42
C VAL A 149 -8.59 21.06 -24.62
N PRO A 150 -7.63 21.98 -24.80
CA PRO A 150 -7.66 22.93 -25.90
C PRO A 150 -7.48 22.22 -27.26
N VAL A 151 -8.22 22.70 -28.24
CA VAL A 151 -8.08 22.31 -29.64
C VAL A 151 -7.25 23.37 -30.35
N PHE A 152 -6.22 22.95 -31.05
CA PHE A 152 -5.34 23.89 -31.77
C PHE A 152 -5.86 24.14 -33.22
N LEU A 153 -5.94 23.10 -33.98
CA LEU A 153 -6.25 23.18 -35.41
C LEU A 153 -7.68 22.72 -35.76
N GLY A 154 -8.25 21.84 -34.93
CA GLY A 154 -9.62 21.35 -35.12
C GLY A 154 -10.67 22.45 -35.08
N LYS A 155 -10.37 23.64 -34.54
CA LYS A 155 -11.23 24.84 -34.61
C LYS A 155 -11.58 25.23 -36.04
N ILE A 156 -10.69 25.01 -37.00
CA ILE A 156 -10.91 25.26 -38.43
C ILE A 156 -12.05 24.37 -38.96
N PHE A 157 -12.24 23.19 -38.34
CA PHE A 157 -13.26 22.21 -38.69
C PHE A 157 -14.49 22.24 -37.76
N GLY A 158 -14.60 23.29 -36.92
CA GLY A 158 -15.74 23.48 -36.01
C GLY A 158 -15.63 22.77 -34.66
N ALA A 159 -14.55 22.00 -34.37
CA ALA A 159 -14.30 21.43 -33.06
C ALA A 159 -13.83 22.53 -32.11
N GLN A 160 -14.56 22.75 -31.00
CA GLN A 160 -14.21 23.84 -30.07
C GLN A 160 -13.43 23.35 -28.85
N ILE A 161 -13.74 22.16 -28.35
CA ILE A 161 -13.11 21.55 -27.18
C ILE A 161 -12.96 20.05 -27.35
N LEU A 162 -11.98 19.49 -26.71
CA LEU A 162 -11.85 18.05 -26.45
C LEU A 162 -12.12 17.78 -24.98
N LYS A 163 -12.64 16.61 -24.68
CA LYS A 163 -12.97 16.18 -23.32
C LYS A 163 -12.11 15.01 -22.90
N ALA A 164 -11.59 15.09 -21.70
CA ALA A 164 -10.84 14.00 -21.07
C ALA A 164 -11.28 13.82 -19.63
N SER A 165 -11.31 12.57 -19.17
CA SER A 165 -11.53 12.23 -17.78
C SER A 165 -10.72 10.98 -17.44
N ALA A 166 -10.36 10.86 -16.19
CA ALA A 166 -9.74 9.66 -15.63
C ALA A 166 -10.39 9.32 -14.28
N VAL A 167 -10.44 8.03 -14.00
CA VAL A 167 -10.85 7.48 -12.73
C VAL A 167 -9.71 6.60 -12.23
N ALA A 168 -9.35 6.76 -10.98
CA ALA A 168 -8.37 5.91 -10.31
C ALA A 168 -8.93 5.44 -8.98
N THR A 169 -8.72 4.19 -8.65
CA THR A 169 -9.09 3.61 -7.37
C THR A 169 -7.86 3.01 -6.71
N ALA A 170 -7.56 3.46 -5.51
CA ALA A 170 -6.51 2.88 -4.68
C ALA A 170 -7.12 2.20 -3.46
N VAL A 171 -6.57 1.04 -3.12
CA VAL A 171 -6.98 0.23 -1.98
C VAL A 171 -5.85 0.06 -0.99
N LEU A 172 -6.23 -0.20 0.24
CA LEU A 172 -5.35 -0.68 1.29
C LEU A 172 -5.73 -2.11 1.64
N SER A 173 -4.76 -2.97 1.87
CA SER A 173 -5.02 -4.34 2.30
C SER A 173 -4.05 -4.76 3.40
N THR A 174 -4.40 -5.85 4.08
CA THR A 174 -3.50 -6.59 4.96
C THR A 174 -2.73 -7.61 4.12
N PRO A 175 -1.44 -7.86 4.41
CA PRO A 175 -0.62 -8.67 3.54
C PRO A 175 -1.02 -10.15 3.54
N GLY A 176 -1.26 -10.71 2.35
CA GLY A 176 -1.36 -12.15 2.10
C GLY A 176 0.00 -12.78 1.84
N ASN A 177 0.98 -11.96 1.43
CA ASN A 177 2.37 -12.34 1.24
C ASN A 177 3.29 -11.15 1.53
N VAL A 178 4.54 -11.45 1.92
CA VAL A 178 5.59 -10.47 2.16
C VAL A 178 6.85 -10.89 1.42
N GLY A 179 7.33 -10.02 0.54
CA GLY A 179 8.54 -10.22 -0.24
C GLY A 179 9.82 -10.04 0.59
N PRO A 180 10.99 -10.22 -0.04
CA PRO A 180 12.28 -10.17 0.62
C PRO A 180 12.50 -8.89 1.44
N GLY A 181 13.06 -9.05 2.65
CA GLY A 181 13.41 -7.94 3.54
C GLY A 181 12.27 -7.39 4.40
N GLY A 182 11.02 -7.83 4.20
CA GLY A 182 9.86 -7.27 4.88
C GLY A 182 9.54 -7.88 6.26
N LEU A 183 10.19 -8.98 6.65
CA LEU A 183 9.86 -9.70 7.89
C LEU A 183 11.02 -9.78 8.86
N PHE A 184 10.71 -9.65 10.14
CA PHE A 184 11.63 -9.92 11.24
C PHE A 184 11.64 -11.43 11.56
N PRO A 185 12.81 -12.05 11.88
CA PRO A 185 12.96 -13.49 11.97
C PRO A 185 12.48 -14.11 13.31
N LEU A 186 11.32 -13.68 13.79
CA LEU A 186 10.66 -14.23 14.97
C LEU A 186 9.22 -14.57 14.61
N ALA A 187 8.88 -15.86 14.65
CA ALA A 187 7.50 -16.32 14.46
C ALA A 187 6.78 -16.32 15.82
N ILE A 188 5.57 -15.77 15.87
CA ILE A 188 4.76 -15.70 17.09
C ILE A 188 3.58 -16.65 17.02
N SER A 189 3.16 -17.12 18.20
CA SER A 189 1.96 -17.95 18.32
C SER A 189 0.70 -17.15 18.05
N GLN A 190 -0.23 -17.72 17.26
CA GLN A 190 -1.55 -17.12 17.05
C GLN A 190 -2.28 -16.96 18.39
N CYS A 191 -2.23 -17.96 19.27
CA CYS A 191 -2.85 -17.89 20.59
C CYS A 191 -2.33 -16.71 21.43
N LEU A 192 -1.00 -16.45 21.40
CA LEU A 192 -0.42 -15.27 22.06
C LEU A 192 -0.96 -13.99 21.44
N TYR A 193 -1.04 -13.93 20.12
CA TYR A 193 -1.53 -12.77 19.40
C TYR A 193 -2.99 -12.45 19.78
N ASP A 194 -3.87 -13.46 19.78
CA ASP A 194 -5.31 -13.33 20.10
C ASP A 194 -5.55 -12.82 21.52
N ASN A 195 -4.60 -13.04 22.44
CA ASN A 195 -4.69 -12.49 23.81
C ASN A 195 -4.63 -10.96 23.83
N TYR A 196 -3.91 -10.32 22.91
CA TYR A 196 -3.62 -8.88 22.90
C TYR A 196 -4.21 -8.13 21.72
N TRP A 197 -4.89 -8.83 20.81
CA TRP A 197 -5.56 -8.26 19.64
C TRP A 197 -7.08 -8.42 19.77
N ASP A 198 -7.80 -7.40 19.38
CA ASP A 198 -9.26 -7.44 19.24
C ASP A 198 -9.61 -7.53 17.76
N SER A 199 -10.02 -8.72 17.32
CA SER A 199 -10.40 -8.96 15.94
C SER A 199 -11.72 -8.30 15.53
N SER A 200 -12.54 -7.89 16.50
CA SER A 200 -13.83 -7.22 16.23
C SER A 200 -13.64 -5.74 15.88
N THR A 201 -12.64 -5.11 16.47
CA THR A 201 -12.28 -3.71 16.23
C THR A 201 -11.02 -3.57 15.38
N GLU A 202 -10.39 -4.70 15.01
CA GLU A 202 -9.14 -4.77 14.26
C GLU A 202 -8.04 -3.88 14.86
N SER A 203 -7.91 -3.94 16.19
CA SER A 203 -7.00 -3.08 16.94
C SER A 203 -6.37 -3.79 18.13
N PRO A 204 -5.19 -3.30 18.60
CA PRO A 204 -4.60 -3.79 19.83
C PRO A 204 -5.54 -3.58 21.03
N LYS A 205 -5.67 -4.59 21.88
CA LYS A 205 -6.32 -4.42 23.18
C LYS A 205 -5.51 -3.45 24.05
N THR A 206 -6.21 -2.60 24.79
CA THR A 206 -5.59 -1.57 25.63
C THR A 206 -5.59 -1.99 27.11
N ALA A 207 -4.55 -1.59 27.82
CA ALA A 207 -4.45 -1.86 29.25
C ALA A 207 -5.43 -1.00 30.04
N PRO A 208 -6.15 -1.60 31.02
CA PRO A 208 -7.10 -0.87 31.86
C PRO A 208 -6.40 0.04 32.89
N ASN A 209 -5.18 -0.26 33.28
CA ASN A 209 -4.45 0.43 34.33
C ASN A 209 -3.01 0.75 33.92
N SER A 210 -2.49 1.86 34.44
CA SER A 210 -1.07 2.18 34.39
C SER A 210 -0.33 1.46 35.52
N GLY A 211 0.93 1.11 35.28
CA GLY A 211 1.78 0.50 36.30
C GLY A 211 3.05 -0.09 35.74
N VAL A 212 3.86 -0.62 36.62
CA VAL A 212 5.06 -1.37 36.24
C VAL A 212 4.64 -2.70 35.62
N VAL A 213 5.19 -3.03 34.47
CA VAL A 213 5.01 -4.36 33.87
C VAL A 213 5.80 -5.35 34.75
N PRO A 214 5.16 -6.40 35.30
CA PRO A 214 5.84 -7.33 36.18
C PRO A 214 7.13 -7.90 35.56
N GLY A 215 8.25 -7.79 36.26
CA GLY A 215 9.56 -8.23 35.79
C GLY A 215 10.34 -7.18 34.96
N PHE A 216 9.79 -5.98 34.73
CA PHE A 216 10.45 -4.96 33.92
C PHE A 216 10.57 -3.63 34.66
N SER A 217 11.70 -2.97 34.49
CA SER A 217 11.93 -1.62 35.02
C SER A 217 11.54 -0.52 34.00
N TRP A 218 11.37 -0.88 32.73
CA TRP A 218 11.01 0.01 31.63
C TRP A 218 10.58 -0.82 30.41
N PRO A 219 9.61 -0.33 29.61
CA PRO A 219 8.70 0.78 29.88
C PRO A 219 7.57 0.41 30.85
N ASN A 220 6.91 1.40 31.43
CA ASN A 220 5.71 1.19 32.22
C ASN A 220 4.48 1.03 31.33
N GLN A 221 3.55 0.17 31.74
CA GLN A 221 2.22 0.12 31.12
C GLN A 221 1.47 1.43 31.39
N ILE A 222 0.78 1.93 30.36
CA ILE A 222 -0.04 3.16 30.45
C ILE A 222 -1.49 2.75 30.18
N ALA A 223 -2.42 3.19 31.02
CA ALA A 223 -3.85 2.98 30.84
C ALA A 223 -4.33 3.56 29.50
N GLY A 224 -5.14 2.81 28.76
CA GLY A 224 -5.64 3.20 27.46
C GLY A 224 -4.65 3.02 26.29
N GLN A 225 -3.40 2.65 26.57
CA GLN A 225 -2.43 2.30 25.54
C GLN A 225 -2.42 0.78 25.30
N PRO A 226 -1.99 0.31 24.11
CA PRO A 226 -1.83 -1.11 23.86
C PRO A 226 -1.02 -1.82 24.95
N TYR A 227 -1.37 -3.07 25.24
CA TYR A 227 -0.66 -3.87 26.23
C TYR A 227 0.82 -4.03 25.87
N ILE A 228 1.67 -3.90 26.89
CA ILE A 228 3.06 -4.33 26.84
C ILE A 228 3.09 -5.78 27.34
N PHE A 229 3.65 -6.68 26.55
CA PHE A 229 3.73 -8.10 26.88
C PHE A 229 5.04 -8.72 26.38
N GLN A 230 5.33 -9.93 26.84
CA GLN A 230 6.52 -10.65 26.43
C GLN A 230 6.20 -11.76 25.43
N ILE A 231 7.07 -11.93 24.46
CA ILE A 231 7.17 -13.12 23.61
C ILE A 231 8.35 -13.93 24.14
N GLY A 232 8.05 -14.96 24.90
CA GLY A 232 9.07 -15.86 25.44
C GLY A 232 9.54 -16.88 24.42
N SER A 233 10.73 -17.47 24.63
CA SER A 233 11.17 -18.62 23.82
C SER A 233 10.23 -19.81 24.03
N ALA A 234 9.79 -20.45 22.95
CA ALA A 234 8.90 -21.60 23.00
C ALA A 234 9.45 -22.80 23.82
N TYR A 235 10.76 -22.82 24.08
CA TYR A 235 11.39 -23.83 24.95
C TYR A 235 11.23 -23.58 26.46
N HIS A 236 10.80 -22.36 26.82
CA HIS A 236 10.70 -21.96 28.25
C HIS A 236 9.29 -21.48 28.59
N TYR A 237 8.44 -21.15 27.60
CA TYR A 237 7.13 -20.61 27.80
C TYR A 237 6.08 -21.45 27.04
N GLY A 238 4.87 -21.48 27.56
CA GLY A 238 3.74 -22.18 26.91
C GLY A 238 3.34 -21.53 25.59
N ALA A 239 2.63 -22.26 24.76
CA ALA A 239 2.24 -21.85 23.39
C ALA A 239 1.63 -20.44 23.33
N CYS A 240 0.72 -20.10 24.27
CA CYS A 240 0.05 -18.78 24.29
C CYS A 240 0.89 -17.65 24.95
N SER A 241 2.17 -17.86 25.17
CA SER A 241 3.11 -16.88 25.73
C SER A 241 4.44 -16.88 24.98
N SER A 242 4.51 -17.53 23.81
CA SER A 242 5.77 -17.81 23.15
C SER A 242 5.78 -17.43 21.67
N GLY A 243 7.00 -17.26 21.21
CA GLY A 243 7.41 -17.25 19.83
C GLY A 243 8.72 -18.02 19.66
N GLN A 244 9.16 -18.20 18.44
CA GLN A 244 10.42 -18.88 18.16
C GLN A 244 11.09 -18.30 16.92
N TRP A 245 12.41 -18.31 16.93
CA TRP A 245 13.21 -17.84 15.82
C TRP A 245 12.95 -18.63 14.54
N THR A 246 12.96 -17.95 13.43
CA THR A 246 12.70 -18.53 12.12
C THR A 246 13.77 -18.13 11.11
N THR A 247 14.08 -19.06 10.22
CA THR A 247 14.90 -18.83 9.02
C THR A 247 14.08 -18.81 7.76
N PHE A 248 12.77 -18.58 7.93
CA PHE A 248 11.79 -18.48 6.85
C PHE A 248 11.74 -19.72 5.97
N ASN A 249 11.95 -19.59 4.65
CA ASN A 249 11.89 -20.69 3.70
C ASN A 249 13.16 -21.58 3.70
N THR A 250 14.12 -21.31 4.58
CA THR A 250 15.39 -22.02 4.64
C THR A 250 15.43 -22.96 5.83
N ASP A 251 15.64 -24.25 5.59
CA ASP A 251 15.87 -25.27 6.63
C ASP A 251 17.30 -25.08 7.16
N ASP A 252 17.45 -24.18 8.14
CA ASP A 252 18.73 -23.87 8.78
C ASP A 252 18.50 -23.56 10.25
N ASN A 253 19.22 -24.28 11.12
CA ASN A 253 19.17 -24.07 12.57
C ASN A 253 20.40 -23.32 13.09
N SER A 254 21.23 -22.71 12.22
CA SER A 254 22.40 -21.95 12.70
C SER A 254 22.01 -20.57 13.23
N ALA A 255 22.42 -20.27 14.45
CA ALA A 255 22.29 -18.94 15.05
C ALA A 255 22.99 -17.85 14.22
N GLY A 256 24.09 -18.21 13.56
CA GLY A 256 24.83 -17.30 12.67
C GLY A 256 24.01 -16.81 11.50
N TYR A 257 23.33 -17.72 10.82
CA TYR A 257 22.44 -17.35 9.72
C TYR A 257 21.23 -16.55 10.20
N ALA A 258 20.52 -17.04 11.23
CA ALA A 258 19.39 -16.32 11.80
C ALA A 258 19.75 -14.90 12.29
N LYS A 259 20.98 -14.70 12.81
CA LYS A 259 21.46 -13.39 13.20
C LYS A 259 21.58 -12.42 12.03
N THR A 260 21.95 -12.89 10.84
CA THR A 260 22.00 -12.02 9.64
C THR A 260 20.60 -11.55 9.25
N LEU A 261 19.57 -12.36 9.50
CA LEU A 261 18.17 -12.06 9.19
C LEU A 261 17.57 -10.97 10.09
N LEU A 262 18.16 -10.66 11.26
CA LEU A 262 17.72 -9.52 12.08
C LEU A 262 17.83 -8.19 11.34
N THR A 263 18.76 -8.09 10.39
CA THR A 263 18.98 -6.87 9.60
C THR A 263 18.55 -7.01 8.15
N SER A 264 18.62 -8.20 7.56
CA SER A 264 18.29 -8.43 6.15
C SER A 264 16.83 -8.84 5.92
N GLY A 265 16.12 -9.28 6.97
CA GLY A 265 14.77 -9.83 6.84
C GLY A 265 14.71 -11.18 6.11
N ASN A 266 13.53 -11.55 5.65
CA ASN A 266 13.32 -12.78 4.88
C ASN A 266 14.00 -12.73 3.49
N PRO A 267 14.71 -13.79 3.09
CA PRO A 267 15.41 -13.82 1.79
C PRO A 267 14.46 -14.04 0.60
N ASN A 268 13.32 -14.68 0.82
CA ASN A 268 12.34 -15.03 -0.19
C ASN A 268 10.94 -14.61 0.24
N THR A 269 10.02 -14.50 -0.71
CA THR A 269 8.61 -14.23 -0.43
C THR A 269 8.02 -15.32 0.48
N LEU A 270 7.37 -14.90 1.55
CA LEU A 270 6.60 -15.74 2.45
C LEU A 270 5.11 -15.45 2.28
N SER A 271 4.30 -16.48 2.12
CA SER A 271 2.85 -16.33 1.88
C SER A 271 2.04 -17.09 2.91
N ILE A 272 0.88 -16.52 3.26
CA ILE A 272 -0.10 -17.18 4.14
C ILE A 272 -0.58 -18.47 3.49
N GLY A 273 -0.69 -19.55 4.27
CA GLY A 273 -1.18 -20.85 3.82
C GLY A 273 -0.24 -21.61 2.89
N ALA A 274 0.91 -21.03 2.50
CA ALA A 274 1.84 -21.67 1.60
C ALA A 274 2.59 -22.83 2.29
N SER A 275 2.85 -23.90 1.53
CA SER A 275 3.74 -24.98 1.94
C SER A 275 5.10 -24.82 1.24
N PRO A 276 6.22 -25.00 1.95
CA PRO A 276 6.37 -25.54 3.31
C PRO A 276 6.14 -24.53 4.45
N GLY A 277 5.93 -23.23 4.18
CA GLY A 277 5.74 -22.21 5.19
C GLY A 277 7.05 -21.61 5.73
N THR A 278 7.11 -21.37 7.04
CA THR A 278 8.29 -20.79 7.69
C THR A 278 8.99 -21.83 8.59
N TRP A 279 10.32 -21.90 8.51
CA TRP A 279 11.13 -22.84 9.30
C TRP A 279 11.31 -22.34 10.72
N ILE A 280 10.84 -23.09 11.70
CA ILE A 280 11.00 -22.80 13.12
C ILE A 280 12.27 -23.49 13.61
N GLN A 281 13.20 -22.70 14.15
CA GLN A 281 14.47 -23.20 14.66
C GLN A 281 14.32 -24.01 15.94
N THR A 282 15.27 -24.92 16.18
CA THR A 282 15.40 -25.65 17.44
C THR A 282 16.20 -24.85 18.47
N GLY A 283 15.87 -25.00 19.75
CA GLY A 283 16.66 -24.45 20.86
C GLY A 283 16.44 -22.99 21.17
N THR A 284 17.13 -22.54 22.20
CA THR A 284 17.08 -21.16 22.70
C THR A 284 18.29 -20.39 22.21
N GLU A 285 18.11 -19.54 21.21
CA GLU A 285 19.19 -18.79 20.57
C GLU A 285 19.48 -17.47 21.31
N ASN A 286 20.20 -17.53 22.42
CA ASN A 286 20.50 -16.35 23.27
C ASN A 286 21.18 -15.21 22.52
N THR A 287 21.96 -15.51 21.48
CA THR A 287 22.61 -14.49 20.63
C THR A 287 21.63 -13.64 19.86
N LEU A 288 20.47 -14.20 19.48
CA LEU A 288 19.42 -13.48 18.77
C LEU A 288 18.68 -12.53 19.70
N PHE A 289 18.43 -12.91 20.96
CA PHE A 289 17.86 -12.00 21.96
C PHE A 289 18.78 -10.81 22.23
N ASN A 290 20.12 -11.03 22.31
CA ASN A 290 21.09 -9.93 22.41
C ASN A 290 21.09 -9.02 21.18
N GLY A 291 21.03 -9.60 19.98
CA GLY A 291 20.91 -8.84 18.72
C GLY A 291 19.66 -7.99 18.70
N THR A 292 18.52 -8.57 19.11
CA THR A 292 17.23 -7.89 19.21
C THR A 292 17.25 -6.76 20.24
N ALA A 293 17.84 -6.97 21.41
CA ALA A 293 18.01 -5.90 22.41
C ALA A 293 18.81 -4.73 21.85
N THR A 294 19.85 -5.01 21.06
CA THR A 294 20.67 -3.97 20.43
C THR A 294 19.89 -3.15 19.39
N CYS A 295 19.01 -3.77 18.60
CA CYS A 295 18.25 -3.07 17.55
C CYS A 295 16.85 -2.59 17.98
N SER A 296 16.36 -2.97 19.16
CA SER A 296 15.06 -2.58 19.73
C SER A 296 14.94 -1.07 20.00
N ALA A 297 13.77 -0.61 20.43
CA ALA A 297 13.54 0.77 20.86
C ALA A 297 14.45 1.19 22.03
N ALA A 298 14.79 0.26 22.94
CA ALA A 298 15.75 0.50 24.00
C ALA A 298 17.22 0.59 23.53
N GLY A 299 17.50 0.06 22.33
CA GLY A 299 18.82 0.06 21.71
C GLY A 299 18.99 1.17 20.68
N ASN A 300 19.33 0.80 19.44
CA ASN A 300 19.54 1.77 18.35
C ASN A 300 18.29 2.04 17.50
N GLY A 301 17.18 1.38 17.77
CA GLY A 301 15.89 1.57 17.13
C GLY A 301 15.72 0.93 15.75
N GLN A 302 16.72 0.24 15.20
CA GLN A 302 16.67 -0.32 13.84
C GLN A 302 15.60 -1.39 13.64
N CYS A 303 15.29 -2.17 14.68
CA CYS A 303 14.18 -3.14 14.68
C CYS A 303 13.09 -2.78 15.69
N ALA A 304 12.92 -1.48 16.00
CA ALA A 304 11.87 -1.05 16.91
C ALA A 304 10.48 -1.38 16.36
N TRP A 305 10.30 -1.26 15.06
CA TRP A 305 9.03 -1.55 14.39
C TRP A 305 9.26 -2.63 13.34
N VAL A 306 8.51 -3.72 13.46
CA VAL A 306 8.72 -4.90 12.61
C VAL A 306 7.41 -5.59 12.26
N THR A 307 7.40 -6.28 11.13
CA THR A 307 6.37 -7.26 10.78
C THR A 307 6.90 -8.67 11.05
N MET A 308 6.13 -9.47 11.76
CA MET A 308 6.48 -10.86 12.12
C MET A 308 5.47 -11.85 11.54
N PRO A 309 5.91 -13.07 11.12
CA PRO A 309 4.99 -14.13 10.75
C PRO A 309 4.29 -14.69 11.99
N VAL A 310 3.01 -14.97 11.87
CA VAL A 310 2.18 -15.65 12.88
C VAL A 310 1.99 -17.08 12.45
N VAL A 311 2.20 -18.02 13.36
CA VAL A 311 1.98 -19.46 13.16
C VAL A 311 1.07 -20.01 14.26
N ASN A 312 0.43 -21.17 14.03
CA ASN A 312 -0.46 -21.74 15.04
C ASN A 312 0.28 -22.10 16.33
N ASP A 313 1.41 -22.78 16.21
CA ASP A 313 2.21 -23.21 17.34
C ASP A 313 3.71 -23.19 17.01
N PRO A 314 4.49 -22.23 17.55
CA PRO A 314 5.93 -22.16 17.32
C PRO A 314 6.75 -23.11 18.20
N SER A 315 6.12 -23.92 19.07
CA SER A 315 6.83 -24.86 19.95
C SER A 315 7.38 -26.09 19.20
N THR A 316 6.84 -26.37 18.01
CA THR A 316 7.27 -27.46 17.14
C THR A 316 8.28 -26.95 16.13
N SER A 317 9.51 -27.48 16.16
CA SER A 317 10.54 -27.17 15.17
C SER A 317 10.19 -27.71 13.79
N GLY A 318 10.71 -27.10 12.76
CA GLY A 318 10.44 -27.46 11.37
C GLY A 318 9.54 -26.45 10.66
N PHE A 319 9.08 -26.78 9.47
CA PHE A 319 8.21 -25.92 8.71
C PHE A 319 6.81 -25.79 9.33
N GLN A 320 6.38 -24.56 9.55
CA GLN A 320 5.05 -24.22 10.04
C GLN A 320 4.34 -23.31 9.03
N ILE A 321 3.04 -23.53 8.85
CA ILE A 321 2.23 -22.69 7.97
C ILE A 321 2.03 -21.32 8.62
N VAL A 322 2.29 -20.27 7.85
CA VAL A 322 2.00 -18.89 8.25
C VAL A 322 0.51 -18.64 8.12
N VAL A 323 -0.11 -18.13 9.17
CA VAL A 323 -1.56 -17.84 9.21
C VAL A 323 -1.86 -16.35 9.08
N ALA A 324 -0.90 -15.49 9.45
CA ALA A 324 -1.02 -14.03 9.35
C ALA A 324 0.35 -13.36 9.42
N PHE A 325 0.36 -12.04 9.23
CA PHE A 325 1.51 -11.17 9.48
C PHE A 325 1.12 -10.08 10.49
N ALA A 326 1.87 -9.98 11.59
CA ALA A 326 1.58 -9.07 12.69
C ALA A 326 2.58 -7.91 12.74
N CYS A 327 2.07 -6.71 13.00
CA CYS A 327 2.91 -5.54 13.26
C CYS A 327 3.16 -5.38 14.76
N LEU A 328 4.41 -5.23 15.14
CA LEU A 328 4.86 -5.18 16.52
C LEU A 328 5.91 -4.08 16.74
N HIS A 329 5.78 -3.40 17.88
CA HIS A 329 6.79 -2.51 18.42
C HIS A 329 7.67 -3.32 19.39
N ILE A 330 8.92 -3.57 19.04
CA ILE A 330 9.90 -4.21 19.91
C ILE A 330 10.47 -3.16 20.85
N LEU A 331 10.10 -3.25 22.12
CA LEU A 331 10.55 -2.33 23.16
C LEU A 331 11.95 -2.70 23.66
N ASN A 332 12.17 -3.97 23.95
CA ASN A 332 13.43 -4.50 24.43
C ASN A 332 13.49 -6.03 24.23
N ALA A 333 14.64 -6.65 24.50
CA ALA A 333 14.76 -8.08 24.61
C ALA A 333 15.75 -8.44 25.72
N GLN A 334 15.56 -9.60 26.33
CA GLN A 334 16.42 -10.12 27.37
C GLN A 334 16.82 -11.56 27.08
N ASN A 335 18.10 -11.85 27.22
CA ASN A 335 18.63 -13.21 27.19
C ASN A 335 18.66 -13.80 28.59
N GLY A 336 19.04 -15.07 28.73
CA GLY A 336 19.24 -15.76 30.00
C GLY A 336 18.53 -17.10 30.04
N SER A 337 18.20 -17.55 31.26
CA SER A 337 17.53 -18.85 31.50
C SER A 337 16.08 -18.85 31.02
N GLN A 338 15.43 -17.68 30.95
CA GLN A 338 14.07 -17.50 30.42
C GLN A 338 14.08 -16.28 29.51
N PRO A 339 14.59 -16.41 28.27
CA PRO A 339 14.72 -15.28 27.35
C PRO A 339 13.39 -14.90 26.74
N TYR A 340 13.22 -13.58 26.50
CA TYR A 340 11.99 -13.02 25.90
C TYR A 340 12.30 -11.77 25.09
N VAL A 341 11.35 -11.41 24.22
CA VAL A 341 11.25 -10.11 23.56
C VAL A 341 10.06 -9.36 24.14
N LEU A 342 10.28 -8.14 24.62
CA LEU A 342 9.23 -7.26 25.14
C LEU A 342 8.65 -6.44 24.01
N VAL A 343 7.35 -6.54 23.82
CA VAL A 343 6.67 -5.95 22.67
C VAL A 343 5.37 -5.27 23.04
N GLN A 344 4.88 -4.48 22.08
CA GLN A 344 3.55 -3.88 22.06
C GLN A 344 2.97 -4.05 20.66
N MET A 345 1.69 -4.44 20.55
CA MET A 345 1.02 -4.48 19.26
C MET A 345 0.66 -3.06 18.78
N THR A 346 0.61 -2.90 17.49
CA THR A 346 0.19 -1.65 16.86
C THR A 346 -0.53 -1.93 15.54
N ASN A 347 -1.36 -0.99 15.14
CA ASN A 347 -1.97 -0.90 13.83
C ASN A 347 -1.72 0.48 13.19
N ASP A 348 -0.70 1.20 13.67
CA ASP A 348 -0.31 2.50 13.13
C ASP A 348 0.46 2.29 11.82
N MET A 349 -0.13 2.69 10.71
CA MET A 349 0.41 2.49 9.38
C MET A 349 1.74 3.21 9.14
N SER A 350 2.05 4.26 9.90
CA SER A 350 3.37 4.92 9.84
C SER A 350 4.53 3.98 10.20
N HIS A 351 4.22 2.88 10.90
CA HIS A 351 5.17 1.87 11.35
C HIS A 351 4.85 0.46 10.84
N CYS A 352 3.61 0.24 10.37
CA CYS A 352 3.08 -1.09 10.03
C CYS A 352 2.91 -1.30 8.53
N GLU A 353 3.31 -0.33 7.71
CA GLU A 353 3.40 -0.54 6.26
C GLU A 353 4.55 -1.50 5.98
N THR A 354 4.20 -2.71 5.54
CA THR A 354 5.18 -3.77 5.27
C THR A 354 5.69 -3.64 3.85
N PRO A 355 6.96 -3.32 3.64
CA PRO A 355 7.52 -3.17 2.31
C PRO A 355 7.46 -4.48 1.52
N ASN A 356 7.37 -4.39 0.20
CA ASN A 356 7.34 -5.55 -0.71
C ASN A 356 6.20 -6.54 -0.41
N SER A 357 5.11 -6.09 0.20
CA SER A 357 3.96 -6.93 0.54
C SER A 357 2.82 -6.79 -0.45
N GLY A 358 1.96 -7.80 -0.51
CA GLY A 358 0.81 -7.84 -1.40
C GLY A 358 -0.21 -8.90 -0.98
N GLY A 359 -1.19 -9.11 -1.85
CA GLY A 359 -2.28 -10.04 -1.57
C GLY A 359 -3.29 -9.48 -0.57
N VAL A 360 -4.06 -10.37 0.02
CA VAL A 360 -5.03 -10.09 1.09
C VAL A 360 -4.89 -11.18 2.14
N GLY A 361 -4.76 -10.80 3.38
CA GLY A 361 -4.65 -11.69 4.53
C GLY A 361 -5.51 -11.22 5.70
N PRO A 362 -5.55 -11.96 6.82
CA PRO A 362 -6.19 -11.51 8.04
C PRO A 362 -5.55 -10.22 8.57
N ASN A 363 -6.36 -9.34 9.17
CA ASN A 363 -5.85 -8.11 9.77
C ASN A 363 -5.24 -8.38 11.15
N PHE A 364 -3.92 -8.31 11.20
CA PHE A 364 -3.10 -8.44 12.41
C PHE A 364 -2.19 -7.22 12.59
N GLY A 365 -2.66 -6.06 12.14
CA GLY A 365 -1.99 -4.77 12.28
C GLY A 365 -0.93 -4.46 11.23
N ALA A 366 -0.53 -5.42 10.40
CA ALA A 366 0.34 -5.17 9.26
C ALA A 366 -0.48 -4.78 8.02
N TYR A 367 0.03 -3.86 7.23
CA TYR A 367 -0.64 -3.36 6.02
C TYR A 367 0.28 -3.36 4.81
N THR A 368 -0.28 -3.56 3.64
CA THR A 368 0.45 -3.35 2.38
C THR A 368 0.56 -1.86 2.09
N PRO A 369 1.56 -1.42 1.31
CA PRO A 369 1.49 -0.10 0.69
C PRO A 369 0.18 0.08 -0.08
N PRO A 370 -0.41 1.28 -0.12
CA PRO A 370 -1.55 1.57 -0.98
C PRO A 370 -1.26 1.16 -2.43
N ARG A 371 -2.24 0.57 -3.12
CA ARG A 371 -2.08 0.11 -4.50
C ARG A 371 -3.27 0.47 -5.36
N LEU A 372 -3.01 0.76 -6.61
CA LEU A 372 -4.05 0.99 -7.62
C LEU A 372 -4.70 -0.34 -8.01
N VAL A 373 -6.02 -0.31 -8.19
CA VAL A 373 -6.84 -1.44 -8.67
C VAL A 373 -7.67 -1.09 -9.89
N GLN A 374 -7.82 0.22 -10.17
CA GLN A 374 -8.46 0.78 -11.37
C GLN A 374 -7.78 2.10 -11.73
#